data_8f4c22294e1c59f673d558eef3433057
#
_entry.id   8f4c22294e1c59f673d558eef3433057
#
_cell.length_a   1.000
_cell.length_b   1.000
_cell.length_c   1.000
_cell.angle_alpha   90.00
_cell.angle_beta   90.00
_cell.angle_gamma   90.00
#
_symmetry.space_group_name_H-M   'P 1'
#
loop_
_entity.id
_entity.type
_entity.pdbx_description
1 polymer ?
#
loop_
_entity_poly.entity_id
_entity_poly.type
_entity_poly.pdbx_seq_one_letter_code
_entity_poly.pdbx_strand_id
1 'polypeptide(L)'
;MNIISSSALAVRDPWAMVPSLGNLDAYISAANRIPLLTLEEEGRFARQLRDSGDVQSAGHLVLSHLRLVVSISRQYLGYGLPHGDLIQEGNVGLMKAVKRFDPEQGVRLVSYAMHWIKAEIHEYILKNCAW
;
A
#
# COMPACT_ATOMS: atom_id res chain seq x y z
N MET A 1 -2.75 -24.66 -14.32
CA MET A 1 -3.73 -23.99 -14.01
C MET A 1 -3.83 -23.59 -12.65
N ASN A 2 -3.27 -24.10 -11.83
CA ASN A 2 -3.27 -23.73 -10.61
C ASN A 2 -2.69 -22.46 -10.29
N ILE A 3 -1.67 -21.95 -10.93
CA ILE A 3 -1.19 -20.62 -10.73
C ILE A 3 -2.28 -19.64 -11.02
N ILE A 4 -3.05 -19.88 -12.05
CA ILE A 4 -4.17 -19.03 -12.36
C ILE A 4 -5.21 -19.09 -11.27
N SER A 5 -5.43 -20.25 -10.69
CA SER A 5 -6.36 -20.37 -9.59
C SER A 5 -5.95 -19.59 -8.38
N SER A 6 -4.66 -19.60 -8.05
CA SER A 6 -4.16 -18.81 -6.95
C SER A 6 -4.36 -17.34 -7.21
N SER A 7 -4.06 -16.91 -8.41
CA SER A 7 -4.27 -15.52 -8.79
C SER A 7 -5.73 -15.16 -8.71
N ALA A 8 -6.61 -16.05 -9.15
CA ALA A 8 -8.03 -15.80 -9.10
C ALA A 8 -8.53 -15.62 -7.66
N LEU A 9 -8.00 -16.38 -6.72
CA LEU A 9 -8.37 -16.21 -5.33
C LEU A 9 -7.94 -14.86 -4.79
N ALA A 10 -6.71 -14.44 -5.13
CA ALA A 10 -6.24 -13.13 -4.73
C ALA A 10 -7.08 -12.03 -5.39
N VAL A 11 -7.49 -12.23 -6.63
CA VAL A 11 -8.28 -11.26 -7.37
C VAL A 11 -9.68 -11.11 -6.80
N ARG A 12 -10.25 -12.18 -6.23
CA ARG A 12 -11.60 -12.09 -5.68
C ARG A 12 -11.72 -11.10 -4.55
N ASP A 13 -10.79 -11.10 -3.63
CA ASP A 13 -10.85 -10.23 -2.45
C ASP A 13 -9.43 -9.88 -2.01
N PRO A 14 -8.83 -8.90 -2.67
CA PRO A 14 -7.47 -8.49 -2.30
C PRO A 14 -7.39 -7.96 -0.88
N TRP A 15 -8.47 -7.40 -0.34
CA TRP A 15 -8.46 -6.90 1.03
C TRP A 15 -8.26 -8.02 2.05
N ALA A 16 -8.74 -9.22 1.75
CA ALA A 16 -8.55 -10.36 2.62
C ALA A 16 -7.10 -10.83 2.66
N MET A 17 -6.29 -10.43 1.69
CA MET A 17 -4.88 -10.79 1.63
C MET A 17 -3.98 -9.82 2.41
N VAL A 18 -4.52 -8.71 2.90
CA VAL A 18 -3.73 -7.77 3.70
C VAL A 18 -3.37 -8.45 5.01
N PRO A 19 -2.07 -8.56 5.33
CA PRO A 19 -1.67 -9.27 6.55
C PRO A 19 -1.99 -8.47 7.80
N SER A 20 -2.07 -9.20 8.93
CA SER A 20 -2.30 -8.59 10.22
C SER A 20 -1.00 -8.02 10.78
N LEU A 21 -1.08 -6.86 11.45
CA LEU A 21 0.06 -6.26 12.12
C LEU A 21 0.33 -6.88 13.50
N GLY A 22 -0.40 -7.92 13.89
CA GLY A 22 -0.19 -8.58 15.18
C GLY A 22 1.19 -9.22 15.33
N ASN A 23 1.81 -9.63 14.23
CA ASN A 23 3.19 -10.10 14.20
C ASN A 23 3.91 -9.32 13.09
N LEU A 24 4.79 -8.42 13.51
CA LEU A 24 5.44 -7.51 12.56
C LEU A 24 6.31 -8.24 11.54
N ASP A 25 7.09 -9.23 11.99
CA ASP A 25 7.95 -9.98 11.07
C ASP A 25 7.12 -10.74 10.04
N ALA A 26 6.02 -11.34 10.47
CA ALA A 26 5.13 -12.04 9.55
C ALA A 26 4.47 -11.08 8.58
N TYR A 27 4.10 -9.88 9.06
CA TYR A 27 3.53 -8.85 8.21
C TYR A 27 4.51 -8.45 7.10
N ILE A 28 5.74 -8.14 7.49
CA ILE A 28 6.77 -7.70 6.54
C ILE A 28 7.04 -8.80 5.52
N SER A 29 7.17 -10.03 5.99
CA SER A 29 7.41 -11.17 5.11
C SER A 29 6.26 -11.34 4.11
N ALA A 30 5.03 -11.26 4.59
CA ALA A 30 3.86 -11.37 3.72
C ALA A 30 3.79 -10.24 2.70
N ALA A 31 4.04 -9.01 3.14
CA ALA A 31 4.03 -7.85 2.26
C ALA A 31 5.06 -7.99 1.13
N ASN A 32 6.23 -8.53 1.47
CA ASN A 32 7.30 -8.72 0.49
C ASN A 32 7.01 -9.83 -0.51
N ARG A 33 6.10 -10.74 -0.19
CA ARG A 33 5.75 -11.83 -1.09
C ARG A 33 4.62 -11.48 -2.07
N ILE A 34 3.93 -10.38 -1.86
CA ILE A 34 2.85 -9.98 -2.75
C ILE A 34 3.44 -9.53 -4.09
N PRO A 35 2.96 -10.06 -5.21
CA PRO A 35 3.50 -9.68 -6.52
C PRO A 35 3.25 -8.20 -6.83
N LEU A 36 4.20 -7.60 -7.52
CA LEU A 36 4.03 -6.26 -8.06
C LEU A 36 3.10 -6.31 -9.27
N LEU A 37 2.41 -5.21 -9.50
CA LEU A 37 1.57 -5.09 -10.69
C LEU A 37 2.40 -4.59 -11.87
N THR A 38 2.05 -5.08 -13.06
CA THR A 38 2.60 -4.49 -14.28
C THR A 38 1.97 -3.11 -14.51
N LEU A 39 2.57 -2.33 -15.40
CA LEU A 39 2.02 -1.03 -15.75
C LEU A 39 0.58 -1.17 -16.26
N GLU A 40 0.32 -2.19 -17.07
CA GLU A 40 -1.01 -2.42 -17.63
C GLU A 40 -2.02 -2.79 -16.56
N GLU A 41 -1.64 -3.66 -15.63
CA GLU A 41 -2.52 -4.05 -14.53
C GLU A 41 -2.82 -2.86 -13.62
N GLU A 42 -1.79 -2.09 -13.30
CA GLU A 42 -1.97 -0.90 -12.47
C GLU A 42 -2.93 0.09 -13.13
N GLY A 43 -2.74 0.35 -14.41
CA GLY A 43 -3.62 1.25 -15.15
C GLY A 43 -5.06 0.75 -15.19
N ARG A 44 -5.24 -0.56 -15.39
CA ARG A 44 -6.57 -1.14 -15.44
C ARG A 44 -7.29 -0.99 -14.10
N PHE A 45 -6.62 -1.32 -13.00
CA PHE A 45 -7.22 -1.19 -11.68
C PHE A 45 -7.49 0.27 -11.33
N ALA A 46 -6.55 1.16 -11.68
CA ALA A 46 -6.72 2.57 -11.39
C ALA A 46 -7.91 3.16 -12.15
N ARG A 47 -8.10 2.76 -13.40
CA ARG A 47 -9.23 3.23 -14.19
C ARG A 47 -10.54 2.67 -13.69
N GLN A 48 -10.57 1.40 -13.31
CA GLN A 48 -11.75 0.80 -12.74
C GLN A 48 -12.18 1.50 -11.45
N LEU A 49 -11.20 1.85 -10.63
CA LEU A 49 -11.49 2.58 -9.39
C LEU A 49 -12.00 3.98 -9.70
N ARG A 50 -11.34 4.70 -10.61
CA ARG A 50 -11.72 6.07 -10.96
C ARG A 50 -13.11 6.13 -11.60
N ASP A 51 -13.37 5.23 -12.54
CA ASP A 51 -14.55 5.33 -13.38
C ASP A 51 -15.80 4.70 -12.75
N SER A 52 -15.63 3.65 -11.95
CA SER A 52 -16.77 2.95 -11.37
C SER A 52 -16.70 2.79 -9.86
N GLY A 53 -15.69 3.35 -9.21
CA GLY A 53 -15.57 3.23 -7.76
C GLY A 53 -15.32 1.81 -7.30
N ASP A 54 -14.64 1.00 -8.10
CA ASP A 54 -14.45 -0.41 -7.81
C ASP A 54 -13.50 -0.60 -6.62
N VAL A 55 -14.06 -0.95 -5.47
CA VAL A 55 -13.32 -1.11 -4.22
C VAL A 55 -12.32 -2.28 -4.31
N GLN A 56 -12.65 -3.32 -5.06
CA GLN A 56 -11.73 -4.44 -5.23
C GLN A 56 -10.49 -4.02 -6.01
N SER A 57 -10.66 -3.16 -7.01
CA SER A 57 -9.51 -2.61 -7.73
C SER A 57 -8.62 -1.78 -6.80
N ALA A 58 -9.22 -0.99 -5.91
CA ALA A 58 -8.45 -0.26 -4.91
C ALA A 58 -7.64 -1.22 -4.03
N GLY A 59 -8.24 -2.34 -3.66
CA GLY A 59 -7.56 -3.36 -2.87
C GLY A 59 -6.34 -3.93 -3.56
N HIS A 60 -6.42 -4.18 -4.85
CA HIS A 60 -5.26 -4.64 -5.62
C HIS A 60 -4.13 -3.62 -5.61
N LEU A 61 -4.46 -2.35 -5.76
CA LEU A 61 -3.47 -1.29 -5.76
C LEU A 61 -2.81 -1.14 -4.39
N VAL A 62 -3.58 -1.20 -3.32
CA VAL A 62 -3.05 -1.12 -1.96
C VAL A 62 -2.17 -2.33 -1.66
N LEU A 63 -2.67 -3.53 -1.93
CA LEU A 63 -1.98 -4.77 -1.61
C LEU A 63 -0.60 -4.83 -2.25
N SER A 64 -0.50 -4.44 -3.52
CA SER A 64 0.76 -4.52 -4.25
C SER A 64 1.78 -3.46 -3.80
N HIS A 65 1.39 -2.49 -2.97
CA HIS A 65 2.29 -1.43 -2.50
C HIS A 65 2.54 -1.47 -1.00
N LEU A 66 2.13 -2.54 -0.31
CA LEU A 66 2.41 -2.66 1.13
C LEU A 66 3.91 -2.72 1.40
N ARG A 67 4.70 -3.37 0.53
CA ARG A 67 6.15 -3.40 0.73
C ARG A 67 6.77 -2.02 0.64
N LEU A 68 6.20 -1.16 -0.19
CA LEU A 68 6.67 0.23 -0.29
C LEU A 68 6.51 0.95 1.05
N VAL A 69 5.36 0.77 1.69
CA VAL A 69 5.09 1.40 2.98
C VAL A 69 6.08 0.89 4.02
N VAL A 70 6.33 -0.41 4.06
CA VAL A 70 7.31 -0.98 4.98
C VAL A 70 8.69 -0.36 4.75
N SER A 71 9.11 -0.28 3.50
CA SER A 71 10.41 0.27 3.14
C SER A 71 10.55 1.74 3.56
N ILE A 72 9.53 2.54 3.30
CA ILE A 72 9.56 3.96 3.67
C ILE A 72 9.54 4.12 5.20
N SER A 73 8.71 3.35 5.89
CA SER A 73 8.56 3.46 7.34
C SER A 73 9.88 3.18 8.07
N ARG A 74 10.72 2.32 7.51
CA ARG A 74 12.04 2.04 8.11
C ARG A 74 12.91 3.26 8.21
N GLN A 75 12.75 4.22 7.33
CA GLN A 75 13.55 5.44 7.35
C GLN A 75 13.27 6.31 8.58
N TYR A 76 12.15 6.04 9.26
CA TYR A 76 11.72 6.86 10.39
C TYR A 76 11.80 6.15 11.74
N LEU A 77 12.45 4.99 11.79
CA LEU A 77 12.58 4.25 13.04
C LEU A 77 13.43 5.00 14.07
N GLY A 78 14.32 5.87 13.62
CA GLY A 78 15.18 6.63 14.51
C GLY A 78 14.45 7.60 15.44
N TYR A 79 13.17 7.86 15.17
CA TYR A 79 12.39 8.75 16.04
C TYR A 79 11.83 8.05 17.29
N GLY A 80 12.05 6.74 17.41
CA GLY A 80 11.66 6.01 18.62
C GLY A 80 10.22 5.57 18.69
N LEU A 81 9.47 5.68 17.59
CA LEU A 81 8.09 5.23 17.55
C LEU A 81 8.00 3.78 17.06
N PRO A 82 6.98 3.03 17.48
CA PRO A 82 6.86 1.63 17.07
C PRO A 82 6.74 1.49 15.55
N HIS A 83 7.45 0.52 14.99
CA HIS A 83 7.46 0.30 13.55
C HIS A 83 6.04 0.00 13.03
N GLY A 84 5.27 -0.81 13.78
CA GLY A 84 3.90 -1.13 13.38
C GLY A 84 3.02 0.12 13.26
N ASP A 85 3.21 1.09 14.15
CA ASP A 85 2.45 2.34 14.10
C ASP A 85 2.84 3.16 12.87
N LEU A 86 4.12 3.21 12.56
CA LEU A 86 4.59 3.91 11.36
C LEU A 86 4.02 3.27 10.09
N ILE A 87 3.96 1.94 10.06
CA ILE A 87 3.38 1.22 8.93
C ILE A 87 1.89 1.55 8.80
N GLN A 88 1.15 1.57 9.91
CA GLN A 88 -0.27 1.89 9.86
C GLN A 88 -0.51 3.28 9.31
N GLU A 89 0.27 4.27 9.76
CA GLU A 89 0.13 5.63 9.26
C GLU A 89 0.55 5.72 7.79
N GLY A 90 1.59 5.00 7.42
CA GLY A 90 2.00 4.93 6.03
C GLY A 90 0.92 4.31 5.15
N ASN A 91 0.23 3.30 5.65
CA ASN A 91 -0.87 2.69 4.91
C ASN A 91 -2.04 3.66 4.72
N VAL A 92 -2.29 4.53 5.68
CA VAL A 92 -3.29 5.59 5.50
C VAL A 92 -2.87 6.51 4.34
N GLY A 93 -1.60 6.87 4.29
CA GLY A 93 -1.08 7.67 3.19
C GLY A 93 -1.21 6.96 1.84
N LEU A 94 -0.91 5.66 1.82
CA LEU A 94 -1.06 4.86 0.61
C LEU A 94 -2.52 4.85 0.14
N MET A 95 -3.46 4.68 1.05
CA MET A 95 -4.87 4.66 0.68
C MET A 95 -5.34 6.00 0.14
N LYS A 96 -4.84 7.10 0.70
CA LYS A 96 -5.13 8.43 0.17
C LYS A 96 -4.59 8.58 -1.24
N ALA A 97 -3.38 8.09 -1.49
CA ALA A 97 -2.78 8.12 -2.81
C ALA A 97 -3.61 7.34 -3.82
N VAL A 98 -4.03 6.14 -3.45
CA VAL A 98 -4.82 5.28 -4.34
C VAL A 98 -6.13 5.97 -4.71
N LYS A 99 -6.77 6.64 -3.77
CA LYS A 99 -8.03 7.35 -4.04
C LYS A 99 -7.86 8.50 -5.02
N ARG A 100 -6.70 9.13 -5.03
CA ARG A 100 -6.47 10.35 -5.81
C ARG A 100 -5.62 10.12 -7.05
N PHE A 101 -5.14 8.91 -7.24
CA PHE A 101 -4.25 8.61 -8.35
C PHE A 101 -4.94 8.76 -9.70
N ASP A 102 -4.31 9.49 -10.60
CA ASP A 102 -4.78 9.64 -11.97
C ASP A 102 -3.87 8.84 -12.89
N PRO A 103 -4.35 7.71 -13.43
CA PRO A 103 -3.51 6.85 -14.28
C PRO A 103 -3.14 7.49 -15.62
N GLU A 104 -3.75 8.61 -15.97
CA GLU A 104 -3.47 9.28 -17.24
C GLU A 104 -2.32 10.30 -17.17
N GLN A 105 -1.73 10.49 -15.98
CA GLN A 105 -0.68 11.50 -15.80
C GLN A 105 0.72 11.01 -16.16
N GLY A 106 0.87 9.78 -16.60
CA GLY A 106 2.17 9.26 -17.00
C GLY A 106 3.11 8.94 -15.84
N VAL A 107 2.61 8.86 -14.62
CA VAL A 107 3.38 8.57 -13.42
C VAL A 107 2.89 7.26 -12.84
N ARG A 108 3.82 6.42 -12.38
CA ARG A 108 3.47 5.18 -11.70
C ARG A 108 2.97 5.47 -10.29
N LEU A 109 2.07 4.63 -9.81
CA LEU A 109 1.52 4.78 -8.46
C LEU A 109 2.62 4.75 -7.40
N VAL A 110 3.67 3.94 -7.58
CA VAL A 110 4.76 3.87 -6.62
C VAL A 110 5.37 5.24 -6.36
N SER A 111 5.60 6.01 -7.40
CA SER A 111 6.18 7.36 -7.26
C SER A 111 5.20 8.35 -6.64
N TYR A 112 3.97 8.28 -7.07
CA TYR A 112 2.92 9.18 -6.56
C TYR A 112 2.65 8.90 -5.07
N ALA A 113 2.58 7.63 -4.70
CA ALA A 113 2.25 7.24 -3.34
C ALA A 113 3.34 7.59 -2.34
N MET A 114 4.60 7.64 -2.78
CA MET A 114 5.71 7.97 -1.87
C MET A 114 5.47 9.25 -1.09
N HIS A 115 5.01 10.29 -1.77
CA HIS A 115 4.76 11.58 -1.11
C HIS A 115 3.64 11.49 -0.08
N TRP A 116 2.59 10.76 -0.42
CA TRP A 116 1.47 10.59 0.50
C TRP A 116 1.84 9.78 1.73
N ILE A 117 2.62 8.72 1.52
CA ILE A 117 3.07 7.86 2.62
C ILE A 117 3.96 8.66 3.58
N LYS A 118 4.94 9.37 3.02
CA LYS A 118 5.84 10.18 3.84
C LYS A 118 5.11 11.27 4.60
N ALA A 119 4.14 11.90 3.96
CA ALA A 119 3.39 12.98 4.60
C ALA A 119 2.61 12.47 5.82
N GLU A 120 1.96 11.31 5.70
CA GLU A 120 1.22 10.76 6.83
C GLU A 120 2.15 10.35 7.97
N ILE A 121 3.29 9.75 7.64
CA ILE A 121 4.25 9.35 8.66
C ILE A 121 4.82 10.59 9.36
N HIS A 122 5.18 11.61 8.61
CA HIS A 122 5.69 12.85 9.19
C HIS A 122 4.68 13.49 10.14
N GLU A 123 3.42 13.55 9.73
CA GLU A 123 2.38 14.11 10.56
C GLU A 123 2.23 13.35 11.87
N TYR A 124 2.27 12.02 11.77
CA TYR A 124 2.20 11.18 12.96
C TYR A 124 3.38 11.41 13.88
N ILE A 125 4.59 11.51 13.34
CA ILE A 125 5.78 11.76 14.13
C ILE A 125 5.67 13.10 14.86
N LEU A 126 5.25 14.15 14.17
CA LEU A 126 5.12 15.47 14.77
C LEU A 126 4.11 15.49 15.90
N LYS A 127 3.06 14.70 15.80
CA LYS A 127 2.04 14.65 16.85
C LYS A 127 2.45 13.83 18.05
N ASN A 128 3.37 12.88 17.89
CA ASN A 128 3.64 11.86 18.89
C ASN A 128 5.05 11.91 19.46
N CYS A 129 5.94 12.73 18.92
CA CYS A 129 7.25 12.93 19.50
C CYS A 129 7.21 14.05 20.53
N ALA A 130 7.70 13.77 21.72
CA ALA A 130 7.78 14.79 22.77
C ALA A 130 9.09 15.54 22.61
N TRP A 131 9.02 16.83 22.37
CA TRP A 131 10.21 17.67 22.34
C TRP A 131 9.86 19.13 22.48
#